data_583f2d3a2be6032c8a4012a928635294
#
_entry.id   583f2d3a2be6032c8a4012a928635294
#
_cell.length_a   1.000
_cell.length_b   1.000
_cell.length_c   1.000
_cell.angle_alpha   90.00
_cell.angle_beta   90.00
_cell.angle_gamma   90.00
#
_symmetry.space_group_name_H-M   'P 1'
#
loop_
_entity.id
_entity.type
_entity.pdbx_description
1 polymer ?
#
loop_
_entity_poly.entity_id
_entity_poly.type
_entity_poly.pdbx_seq_one_letter_code
_entity_poly.pdbx_strand_id
1 'polypeptide(L)'
;KVVWTGDRFSVDESDGAWTAKYRNGTGNGTGATPSLMGFGEEDKFVVITDGDIRMNVTLFWREGIPENWQSLPDAPSRRIAGQAPVNMGELNIEDIQTEQSVVVAGYGAMVVNNRPRNVPFFFPKKGRALSVLIGPFGNNPKFQPFGVQKFQWNPHLQRLEQAWVNTKVSSPNGVPWVSLGSNHVYFIGARDNEWTLEALDWSKGQSTFHYIIGDQKYNSLYSGINIDDEGRIFYGTLWGFARLNS
;
A
#
# COMPACT_ATOMS: atom_id res chain seq x y z
N LYS A 1 -14.36 -13.02 -0.15
CA LYS A 1 -14.54 -13.27 -1.60
C LYS A 1 -15.97 -13.67 -1.85
N VAL A 2 -16.65 -12.96 -2.73
CA VAL A 2 -17.94 -13.31 -3.31
C VAL A 2 -17.69 -13.78 -4.73
N VAL A 3 -18.46 -14.74 -5.20
CA VAL A 3 -18.30 -15.36 -6.52
C VAL A 3 -19.55 -15.08 -7.36
N TRP A 4 -19.34 -14.70 -8.62
CA TRP A 4 -20.40 -14.66 -9.62
C TRP A 4 -20.55 -16.03 -10.27
N THR A 5 -21.72 -16.68 -10.13
CA THR A 5 -21.97 -18.05 -10.62
C THR A 5 -22.47 -18.09 -12.07
N GLY A 6 -22.65 -16.93 -12.71
CA GLY A 6 -23.26 -16.80 -14.02
C GLY A 6 -24.67 -16.18 -13.97
N ASP A 7 -25.35 -16.30 -12.83
CA ASP A 7 -26.71 -15.80 -12.61
C ASP A 7 -26.88 -14.99 -11.32
N ARG A 8 -26.04 -15.24 -10.32
CA ARG A 8 -26.10 -14.54 -9.01
C ARG A 8 -24.72 -14.39 -8.36
N PHE A 9 -24.63 -13.47 -7.42
CA PHE A 9 -23.49 -13.42 -6.47
C PHE A 9 -23.71 -14.46 -5.37
N SER A 10 -22.72 -15.33 -5.15
CA SER A 10 -22.73 -16.35 -4.13
C SER A 10 -21.73 -16.06 -3.03
N VAL A 11 -22.09 -16.37 -1.80
CA VAL A 11 -21.22 -16.37 -0.61
C VAL A 11 -20.93 -17.78 -0.11
N ASP A 12 -21.41 -18.79 -0.83
CA ASP A 12 -21.27 -20.20 -0.46
C ASP A 12 -19.85 -20.72 -0.77
N GLU A 13 -19.24 -21.42 0.15
CA GLU A 13 -17.89 -21.99 -0.04
C GLU A 13 -17.85 -23.03 -1.15
N SER A 14 -18.95 -23.74 -1.40
CA SER A 14 -19.11 -24.70 -2.51
C SER A 14 -18.97 -24.04 -3.88
N ASP A 15 -19.29 -22.75 -3.99
CA ASP A 15 -19.12 -21.94 -5.20
C ASP A 15 -17.74 -21.25 -5.25
N GLY A 16 -16.86 -21.54 -4.28
CA GLY A 16 -15.53 -20.94 -4.18
C GLY A 16 -15.49 -19.58 -3.50
N ALA A 17 -16.58 -19.15 -2.85
CA ALA A 17 -16.56 -17.99 -1.97
C ALA A 17 -15.84 -18.28 -0.66
N TRP A 18 -15.40 -17.24 0.04
CA TRP A 18 -14.80 -17.40 1.36
C TRP A 18 -14.78 -16.11 2.18
N THR A 19 -14.67 -16.28 3.48
CA THR A 19 -14.50 -15.21 4.45
C THR A 19 -13.26 -15.49 5.30
N ALA A 20 -12.48 -14.45 5.62
CA ALA A 20 -11.33 -14.57 6.49
C ALA A 20 -11.26 -13.38 7.45
N LYS A 21 -10.87 -13.65 8.70
CA LYS A 21 -10.56 -12.61 9.68
C LYS A 21 -9.13 -12.12 9.48
N TYR A 22 -8.87 -10.85 9.83
CA TYR A 22 -7.54 -10.24 9.89
C TYR A 22 -7.43 -9.37 11.15
N ARG A 23 -6.22 -8.93 11.50
CA ARG A 23 -5.98 -8.09 12.67
C ARG A 23 -6.60 -6.71 12.48
N ASN A 24 -7.31 -6.23 13.50
CA ASN A 24 -8.05 -4.97 13.44
C ASN A 24 -8.04 -4.27 14.82
N GLY A 25 -6.84 -3.99 15.34
CA GLY A 25 -6.65 -3.37 16.65
C GLY A 25 -7.22 -1.96 16.77
N THR A 26 -7.36 -1.22 15.65
CA THR A 26 -8.00 0.11 15.62
C THR A 26 -9.53 0.06 15.55
N GLY A 27 -10.10 -1.11 15.22
CA GLY A 27 -11.54 -1.29 15.01
C GLY A 27 -12.09 -0.70 13.70
N ASN A 28 -11.24 -0.10 12.86
CA ASN A 28 -11.66 0.58 11.62
C ASN A 28 -11.50 -0.28 10.36
N GLY A 29 -10.90 -1.46 10.48
CA GLY A 29 -10.57 -2.33 9.34
C GLY A 29 -9.46 -1.76 8.46
N THR A 30 -9.30 -2.36 7.25
CA THR A 30 -8.45 -1.80 6.21
C THR A 30 -9.18 -0.66 5.49
N GLY A 31 -8.48 0.45 5.21
CA GLY A 31 -9.00 1.53 4.38
C GLY A 31 -8.68 1.33 2.90
N ALA A 32 -7.78 0.40 2.59
CA ALA A 32 -7.23 0.19 1.26
C ALA A 32 -8.07 -0.77 0.41
N THR A 33 -8.10 -0.54 -0.89
CA THR A 33 -8.63 -1.52 -1.86
C THR A 33 -7.71 -2.75 -1.91
N PRO A 34 -8.25 -3.98 -1.84
CA PRO A 34 -7.47 -5.18 -1.99
C PRO A 34 -6.78 -5.28 -3.37
N SER A 35 -5.53 -5.70 -3.38
CA SER A 35 -4.77 -5.98 -4.61
C SER A 35 -4.66 -7.49 -4.85
N LEU A 36 -4.54 -7.90 -6.11
CA LEU A 36 -4.33 -9.29 -6.48
C LEU A 36 -2.85 -9.55 -6.78
N MET A 37 -2.32 -10.66 -6.28
CA MET A 37 -0.96 -11.12 -6.51
C MET A 37 -0.98 -12.55 -7.03
N GLY A 38 -0.08 -12.88 -7.98
CA GLY A 38 0.05 -14.19 -8.58
C GLY A 38 -1.07 -14.54 -9.57
N PHE A 39 -0.70 -15.07 -10.72
CA PHE A 39 -1.60 -15.44 -11.82
C PHE A 39 -1.12 -16.76 -12.48
N GLY A 40 -1.98 -17.34 -13.33
CA GLY A 40 -1.65 -18.61 -13.98
C GLY A 40 -1.43 -19.72 -12.95
N GLU A 41 -0.27 -20.38 -13.00
CA GLU A 41 0.13 -21.47 -12.10
C GLU A 41 0.87 -21.00 -10.84
N GLU A 42 1.00 -19.68 -10.65
CA GLU A 42 1.63 -19.10 -9.47
C GLU A 42 0.77 -19.25 -8.21
N ASP A 43 1.39 -19.11 -7.03
CA ASP A 43 0.68 -18.87 -5.77
C ASP A 43 -0.19 -17.62 -5.88
N LYS A 44 -1.45 -17.71 -5.50
CA LYS A 44 -2.45 -16.65 -5.73
C LYS A 44 -2.94 -16.05 -4.43
N PHE A 45 -2.84 -14.73 -4.32
CA PHE A 45 -3.21 -14.03 -3.11
C PHE A 45 -4.14 -12.85 -3.34
N VAL A 46 -4.91 -12.53 -2.30
CA VAL A 46 -5.49 -11.21 -2.06
C VAL A 46 -4.59 -10.52 -1.05
N VAL A 47 -4.13 -9.32 -1.36
CA VAL A 47 -3.19 -8.54 -0.54
C VAL A 47 -3.88 -7.32 0.02
N ILE A 48 -3.77 -7.10 1.32
CA ILE A 48 -4.23 -5.89 2.01
C ILE A 48 -3.18 -5.38 3.00
N THR A 49 -3.34 -4.15 3.46
CA THR A 49 -2.87 -3.75 4.78
C THR A 49 -3.97 -4.03 5.79
N ASP A 50 -3.64 -4.54 6.96
CA ASP A 50 -4.65 -4.80 7.98
C ASP A 50 -4.99 -3.53 8.81
N GLY A 51 -5.92 -3.66 9.75
CA GLY A 51 -6.38 -2.56 10.61
C GLY A 51 -5.69 -2.52 11.98
N ASP A 52 -4.52 -3.11 12.13
CA ASP A 52 -3.80 -3.06 13.41
C ASP A 52 -3.14 -1.68 13.61
N ILE A 53 -2.79 -1.33 14.86
CA ILE A 53 -2.14 -0.06 15.20
C ILE A 53 -0.82 0.08 14.44
N ARG A 54 -0.02 -0.96 14.43
CA ARG A 54 1.07 -1.15 13.50
C ARG A 54 0.58 -2.11 12.42
N MET A 55 0.18 -1.57 11.28
CA MET A 55 -0.36 -2.37 10.19
C MET A 55 0.60 -3.46 9.73
N ASN A 56 0.03 -4.56 9.26
CA ASN A 56 0.76 -5.59 8.55
C ASN A 56 0.37 -5.58 7.07
N VAL A 57 1.29 -5.96 6.21
CA VAL A 57 0.94 -6.47 4.89
C VAL A 57 0.48 -7.90 5.07
N THR A 58 -0.75 -8.18 4.64
CA THR A 58 -1.40 -9.48 4.82
C THR A 58 -1.79 -10.07 3.48
N LEU A 59 -1.34 -11.29 3.23
CA LEU A 59 -1.66 -12.09 2.05
C LEU A 59 -2.65 -13.19 2.44
N PHE A 60 -3.77 -13.27 1.73
CA PHE A 60 -4.72 -14.38 1.86
C PHE A 60 -4.62 -15.28 0.64
N TRP A 61 -4.62 -16.60 0.84
CA TRP A 61 -4.83 -17.53 -0.25
C TRP A 61 -6.12 -17.19 -1.00
N ARG A 62 -5.99 -16.82 -2.28
CA ARG A 62 -7.12 -16.31 -3.08
C ARG A 62 -8.07 -17.41 -3.52
N GLU A 63 -7.50 -18.55 -3.86
CA GLU A 63 -8.24 -19.76 -4.28
C GLU A 63 -8.31 -20.77 -3.15
N GLY A 64 -7.93 -22.01 -3.36
CA GLY A 64 -7.80 -23.01 -2.30
C GLY A 64 -6.66 -22.72 -1.34
N ILE A 65 -6.80 -23.14 -0.09
CA ILE A 65 -5.67 -23.19 0.84
C ILE A 65 -4.93 -24.50 0.54
N PRO A 66 -3.59 -24.48 0.32
CA PRO A 66 -2.85 -25.73 0.11
C PRO A 66 -3.08 -26.74 1.25
N GLU A 67 -3.22 -28.02 0.91
CA GLU A 67 -3.57 -29.07 1.87
C GLU A 67 -2.59 -29.14 3.05
N ASN A 68 -1.29 -29.05 2.72
CA ASN A 68 -0.18 -29.07 3.68
C ASN A 68 0.08 -27.73 4.38
N TRP A 69 -0.69 -26.67 4.06
CA TRP A 69 -0.50 -25.36 4.65
C TRP A 69 -0.87 -25.36 6.13
N GLN A 70 0.07 -24.95 6.97
CA GLN A 70 -0.15 -24.73 8.39
C GLN A 70 -0.41 -23.26 8.67
N SER A 71 -1.35 -22.99 9.58
CA SER A 71 -1.63 -21.61 9.99
C SER A 71 -0.38 -20.94 10.52
N LEU A 72 -0.18 -19.68 10.15
CA LEU A 72 0.89 -18.89 10.76
C LEU A 72 0.60 -18.71 12.26
N PRO A 73 1.62 -18.67 13.11
CA PRO A 73 1.46 -18.35 14.53
C PRO A 73 0.70 -17.03 14.69
N ASP A 74 -0.26 -17.02 15.62
CA ASP A 74 -1.09 -15.85 15.96
C ASP A 74 -1.88 -15.21 14.80
N ALA A 75 -1.98 -15.86 13.66
CA ALA A 75 -2.81 -15.40 12.56
C ALA A 75 -4.30 -15.68 12.86
N PRO A 76 -5.20 -14.71 12.69
CA PRO A 76 -6.62 -14.88 13.01
C PRO A 76 -7.38 -15.79 12.02
N SER A 77 -6.73 -16.25 10.96
CA SER A 77 -7.32 -17.16 9.96
C SER A 77 -6.25 -18.03 9.31
N ARG A 78 -6.56 -19.33 9.11
CA ARG A 78 -5.72 -20.26 8.34
C ARG A 78 -5.52 -19.80 6.88
N ARG A 79 -6.42 -18.97 6.35
CA ARG A 79 -6.30 -18.43 4.99
C ARG A 79 -5.17 -17.43 4.83
N ILE A 80 -4.59 -16.93 5.91
CA ILE A 80 -3.45 -16.01 5.84
C ILE A 80 -2.19 -16.79 5.45
N ALA A 81 -1.69 -16.51 4.25
CA ALA A 81 -0.47 -17.07 3.70
C ALA A 81 0.77 -16.31 4.19
N GLY A 82 0.66 -15.01 4.37
CA GLY A 82 1.73 -14.14 4.82
C GLY A 82 1.19 -12.98 5.64
N GLN A 83 1.89 -12.64 6.71
CA GLN A 83 1.61 -11.47 7.53
C GLN A 83 2.93 -10.90 8.02
N ALA A 84 3.25 -9.67 7.62
CA ALA A 84 4.50 -9.03 7.96
C ALA A 84 4.26 -7.60 8.48
N PRO A 85 4.79 -7.26 9.68
CA PRO A 85 4.62 -5.94 10.25
C PRO A 85 5.39 -4.90 9.44
N VAL A 86 4.73 -3.75 9.21
CA VAL A 86 5.34 -2.60 8.55
C VAL A 86 6.08 -1.77 9.61
N ASN A 87 7.30 -1.34 9.31
CA ASN A 87 8.10 -0.54 10.24
C ASN A 87 8.74 0.70 9.59
N MET A 88 8.66 0.84 8.27
CA MET A 88 9.25 1.96 7.51
C MET A 88 10.71 2.26 7.84
N GLY A 89 11.46 1.25 8.33
CA GLY A 89 12.84 1.37 8.77
C GLY A 89 13.03 1.85 10.22
N GLU A 90 11.95 2.10 10.96
CA GLU A 90 11.97 2.55 12.36
C GLU A 90 11.27 1.54 13.26
N LEU A 91 12.04 0.74 13.98
CA LEU A 91 11.51 -0.35 14.80
C LEU A 91 10.65 0.13 15.99
N ASN A 92 10.88 1.36 16.47
CA ASN A 92 10.22 1.93 17.64
C ASN A 92 8.92 2.69 17.33
N ILE A 93 8.50 2.78 16.07
CA ILE A 93 7.23 3.39 15.72
C ILE A 93 6.10 2.43 16.10
N GLU A 94 5.23 2.87 16.99
CA GLU A 94 4.09 2.07 17.44
C GLU A 94 2.88 2.13 16.50
N ASP A 95 2.75 3.20 15.72
CA ASP A 95 1.57 3.51 14.93
C ASP A 95 1.94 3.85 13.48
N ILE A 96 1.77 2.87 12.61
CA ILE A 96 1.97 3.02 11.16
C ILE A 96 0.72 2.51 10.46
N GLN A 97 0.10 3.35 9.66
CA GLN A 97 -1.09 3.02 8.90
C GLN A 97 -1.06 3.67 7.52
N THR A 98 -1.81 3.10 6.59
CA THR A 98 -2.07 3.68 5.28
C THR A 98 -3.52 3.48 4.89
N GLU A 99 -4.07 4.44 4.16
CA GLU A 99 -5.34 4.33 3.46
C GLU A 99 -5.14 3.96 1.98
N GLN A 100 -3.89 3.92 1.52
CA GLN A 100 -3.56 3.60 0.14
C GLN A 100 -3.49 2.10 -0.09
N SER A 101 -3.90 1.70 -1.28
CA SER A 101 -3.83 0.31 -1.72
C SER A 101 -2.37 -0.17 -1.82
N VAL A 102 -2.16 -1.43 -1.50
CA VAL A 102 -0.86 -2.08 -1.68
C VAL A 102 -0.55 -2.16 -3.17
N VAL A 103 0.60 -1.66 -3.59
CA VAL A 103 1.08 -1.84 -4.95
C VAL A 103 1.69 -3.22 -5.10
N VAL A 104 1.24 -3.96 -6.10
CA VAL A 104 1.69 -5.34 -6.35
C VAL A 104 2.26 -5.47 -7.75
N ALA A 105 3.44 -6.11 -7.87
CA ALA A 105 4.01 -6.53 -9.13
C ALA A 105 4.84 -7.81 -8.94
N GLY A 106 4.54 -8.84 -9.72
CA GLY A 106 5.01 -10.19 -9.45
C GLY A 106 4.63 -10.61 -8.03
N TYR A 107 5.56 -11.14 -7.29
CA TYR A 107 5.38 -11.46 -5.87
C TYR A 107 5.80 -10.34 -4.90
N GLY A 108 6.02 -9.13 -5.42
CA GLY A 108 6.33 -7.94 -4.61
C GLY A 108 5.08 -7.17 -4.20
N ALA A 109 5.06 -6.71 -2.95
CA ALA A 109 4.01 -5.88 -2.37
C ALA A 109 4.64 -4.65 -1.70
N MET A 110 4.32 -3.44 -2.15
CA MET A 110 4.85 -2.20 -1.57
C MET A 110 3.74 -1.39 -0.90
N VAL A 111 4.07 -0.84 0.24
CA VAL A 111 3.19 0.03 1.04
C VAL A 111 3.87 1.36 1.34
N VAL A 112 3.06 2.38 1.55
CA VAL A 112 3.46 3.72 1.93
C VAL A 112 2.94 4.06 3.32
N ASN A 113 3.47 5.13 3.92
CA ASN A 113 3.07 5.60 5.24
C ASN A 113 2.21 6.86 5.13
N ASN A 114 1.02 6.85 5.74
CA ASN A 114 0.16 8.02 5.84
C ASN A 114 0.17 8.66 7.24
N ARG A 115 0.96 8.16 8.18
CA ARG A 115 1.03 8.73 9.51
C ARG A 115 1.89 9.99 9.51
N PRO A 116 1.34 11.17 9.88
CA PRO A 116 2.14 12.37 9.96
C PRO A 116 3.23 12.21 11.03
N ARG A 117 4.44 12.72 10.73
CA ARG A 117 5.59 12.65 11.65
C ARG A 117 5.32 13.35 12.98
N ASN A 118 4.57 14.45 12.95
CA ASN A 118 4.16 15.20 14.12
C ASN A 118 2.65 15.44 14.08
N VAL A 119 2.05 15.52 15.25
CA VAL A 119 0.62 15.79 15.40
C VAL A 119 0.47 17.06 16.22
N PRO A 120 -0.30 18.06 15.77
CA PRO A 120 -0.60 19.23 16.57
C PRO A 120 -1.21 18.84 17.92
N PHE A 121 -0.87 19.56 18.99
CA PHE A 121 -1.28 19.22 20.36
C PHE A 121 -2.79 19.17 20.56
N PHE A 122 -3.54 19.91 19.77
CA PHE A 122 -5.01 19.98 19.80
C PHE A 122 -5.71 18.91 18.93
N PHE A 123 -4.93 18.07 18.24
CA PHE A 123 -5.47 17.05 17.36
C PHE A 123 -5.37 15.65 18.01
N PRO A 124 -6.32 14.74 17.77
CA PRO A 124 -6.24 13.38 18.28
C PRO A 124 -4.93 12.70 17.86
N LYS A 125 -4.19 12.14 18.83
CA LYS A 125 -2.89 11.51 18.55
C LYS A 125 -2.98 10.09 17.97
N LYS A 126 -4.17 9.52 17.91
CA LYS A 126 -4.41 8.14 17.43
C LYS A 126 -5.66 8.10 16.56
N GLY A 127 -5.68 7.08 15.72
CA GLY A 127 -6.85 6.77 14.89
C GLY A 127 -6.84 7.44 13.52
N ARG A 128 -7.84 7.10 12.74
CA ARG A 128 -8.00 7.48 11.32
C ARG A 128 -8.03 8.99 11.06
N ALA A 129 -8.47 9.76 12.06
CA ALA A 129 -8.47 11.22 11.97
C ALA A 129 -7.08 11.83 11.65
N LEU A 130 -6.00 11.11 11.94
CA LEU A 130 -4.64 11.58 11.63
C LEU A 130 -4.32 11.57 10.14
N SER A 131 -4.90 10.65 9.37
CA SER A 131 -4.71 10.64 7.92
C SER A 131 -5.33 11.88 7.24
N VAL A 132 -6.34 12.51 7.87
CA VAL A 132 -6.90 13.76 7.37
C VAL A 132 -5.87 14.90 7.37
N LEU A 133 -4.91 14.90 8.32
CA LEU A 133 -3.87 15.94 8.38
C LEU A 133 -2.92 15.92 7.18
N ILE A 134 -2.70 14.77 6.56
CA ILE A 134 -1.83 14.69 5.38
C ILE A 134 -2.47 15.30 4.12
N GLY A 135 -3.78 15.51 4.10
CA GLY A 135 -4.45 16.28 3.06
C GLY A 135 -3.84 17.70 2.98
N PRO A 136 -4.10 18.58 3.96
CA PRO A 136 -3.60 19.95 3.90
C PRO A 136 -2.10 20.11 4.23
N PHE A 137 -1.48 19.16 4.95
CA PHE A 137 -0.11 19.33 5.48
C PHE A 137 0.87 18.24 5.02
N GLY A 138 0.48 17.38 4.09
CA GLY A 138 1.31 16.26 3.66
C GLY A 138 2.65 16.64 3.04
N ASN A 139 2.74 17.81 2.41
CA ASN A 139 3.98 18.36 1.86
C ASN A 139 4.79 19.21 2.86
N ASN A 140 4.25 19.51 4.03
CA ASN A 140 4.95 20.29 5.03
C ASN A 140 5.99 19.42 5.76
N PRO A 141 7.29 19.79 5.77
CA PRO A 141 8.36 19.00 6.38
C PRO A 141 8.14 18.64 7.86
N LYS A 142 7.36 19.44 8.60
CA LYS A 142 7.03 19.19 9.99
C LYS A 142 6.05 18.02 10.16
N PHE A 143 5.13 17.81 9.22
CA PHE A 143 4.06 16.82 9.31
C PHE A 143 4.20 15.67 8.31
N GLN A 144 4.98 15.89 7.27
CA GLN A 144 5.22 14.96 6.18
C GLN A 144 5.53 13.54 6.69
N PRO A 145 4.76 12.52 6.31
CA PRO A 145 5.08 11.14 6.64
C PRO A 145 6.25 10.65 5.79
N PHE A 146 7.10 9.81 6.35
CA PHE A 146 8.23 9.23 5.63
C PHE A 146 8.15 7.71 5.60
N GLY A 147 8.75 7.15 4.60
CA GLY A 147 8.94 5.74 4.43
C GLY A 147 8.01 5.10 3.42
N VAL A 148 8.61 4.25 2.63
CA VAL A 148 7.96 3.25 1.79
C VAL A 148 8.67 1.92 2.00
N GLN A 149 7.92 0.82 2.01
CA GLN A 149 8.46 -0.49 2.33
C GLN A 149 7.89 -1.55 1.39
N LYS A 150 8.77 -2.40 0.87
CA LYS A 150 8.40 -3.52 0.02
C LYS A 150 8.63 -4.84 0.72
N PHE A 151 7.69 -5.73 0.53
CA PHE A 151 7.76 -7.14 0.90
C PHE A 151 7.76 -8.00 -0.35
N GLN A 152 8.28 -9.21 -0.23
CA GLN A 152 8.36 -10.19 -1.30
C GLN A 152 7.87 -11.55 -0.80
N TRP A 153 6.92 -12.16 -1.50
CA TRP A 153 6.58 -13.54 -1.27
C TRP A 153 7.66 -14.45 -1.84
N ASN A 154 8.10 -15.39 -1.02
CA ASN A 154 9.04 -16.42 -1.43
C ASN A 154 8.29 -17.76 -1.58
N PRO A 155 8.01 -18.24 -2.80
CA PRO A 155 7.21 -19.44 -3.01
C PRO A 155 7.92 -20.73 -2.56
N HIS A 156 9.25 -20.76 -2.54
CA HIS A 156 10.01 -21.93 -2.08
C HIS A 156 9.97 -22.09 -0.57
N LEU A 157 10.03 -20.97 0.16
CA LEU A 157 9.98 -20.94 1.62
C LEU A 157 8.56 -20.74 2.14
N GLN A 158 7.60 -20.47 1.26
CA GLN A 158 6.21 -20.17 1.56
C GLN A 158 6.08 -19.10 2.66
N ARG A 159 6.79 -18.00 2.51
CA ARG A 159 6.76 -16.89 3.47
C ARG A 159 6.88 -15.52 2.82
N LEU A 160 6.32 -14.54 3.48
CA LEU A 160 6.44 -13.12 3.14
C LEU A 160 7.65 -12.53 3.86
N GLU A 161 8.59 -11.95 3.11
CA GLU A 161 9.83 -11.40 3.63
C GLU A 161 9.93 -9.91 3.29
N GLN A 162 10.61 -9.12 4.13
CA GLN A 162 10.95 -7.74 3.78
C GLN A 162 11.98 -7.76 2.66
N ALA A 163 11.69 -7.06 1.56
CA ALA A 163 12.62 -6.92 0.44
C ALA A 163 13.52 -5.68 0.61
N TRP A 164 12.90 -4.51 0.82
CA TRP A 164 13.62 -3.27 1.07
C TRP A 164 12.75 -2.23 1.78
N VAL A 165 13.40 -1.23 2.35
CA VAL A 165 12.80 -0.03 2.94
C VAL A 165 13.54 1.20 2.43
N ASN A 166 12.79 2.24 2.05
CA ASN A 166 13.34 3.56 1.80
C ASN A 166 12.76 4.56 2.80
N THR A 167 13.60 5.08 3.68
CA THR A 167 13.22 5.99 4.76
C THR A 167 13.33 7.46 4.37
N LYS A 168 13.81 7.77 3.17
CA LYS A 168 14.16 9.13 2.74
C LYS A 168 13.07 9.80 1.89
N VAL A 169 12.14 9.00 1.38
CA VAL A 169 11.04 9.49 0.55
C VAL A 169 9.75 9.58 1.35
N SER A 170 8.84 10.39 0.86
CA SER A 170 7.50 10.54 1.42
C SER A 170 6.47 10.34 0.31
N SER A 171 5.43 9.57 0.59
CA SER A 171 4.23 9.44 -0.23
C SER A 171 3.01 9.75 0.64
N PRO A 172 2.70 11.03 0.86
CA PRO A 172 1.71 11.41 1.88
C PRO A 172 0.32 10.87 1.60
N ASN A 173 -0.14 10.92 0.36
CA ASN A 173 -1.53 10.56 0.04
C ASN A 173 -1.78 10.15 -1.42
N GLY A 174 -0.73 9.89 -2.21
CA GLY A 174 -0.88 9.38 -3.58
C GLY A 174 -0.83 7.84 -3.62
N VAL A 175 -1.74 7.20 -4.36
CA VAL A 175 -1.66 5.76 -4.59
C VAL A 175 -0.54 5.48 -5.61
N PRO A 176 0.49 4.70 -5.25
CA PRO A 176 1.60 4.43 -6.14
C PRO A 176 1.21 3.58 -7.36
N TRP A 177 2.02 3.64 -8.40
CA TRP A 177 1.92 2.84 -9.60
C TRP A 177 3.25 2.19 -9.96
N VAL A 178 3.26 0.93 -10.34
CA VAL A 178 4.47 0.23 -10.80
C VAL A 178 4.44 0.04 -12.32
N SER A 179 5.54 0.42 -12.97
CA SER A 179 5.80 0.11 -14.38
C SER A 179 6.79 -1.04 -14.47
N LEU A 180 6.33 -2.16 -14.98
CA LEU A 180 7.18 -3.35 -15.18
C LEU A 180 8.21 -3.10 -16.31
N GLY A 181 7.83 -2.35 -17.33
CA GLY A 181 8.73 -2.04 -18.45
C GLY A 181 9.94 -1.21 -18.07
N SER A 182 9.80 -0.26 -17.14
CA SER A 182 10.91 0.54 -16.62
C SER A 182 11.50 0.03 -15.31
N ASN A 183 10.90 -0.98 -14.68
CA ASN A 183 11.24 -1.46 -13.33
C ASN A 183 11.22 -0.35 -12.28
N HIS A 184 10.26 0.57 -12.39
CA HIS A 184 10.10 1.66 -11.43
C HIS A 184 8.72 1.64 -10.78
N VAL A 185 8.67 2.09 -9.52
CA VAL A 185 7.44 2.50 -8.86
C VAL A 185 7.42 4.02 -8.81
N TYR A 186 6.29 4.58 -9.23
CA TYR A 186 6.01 6.01 -9.26
C TYR A 186 4.95 6.37 -8.23
N PHE A 187 5.09 7.52 -7.59
CA PHE A 187 4.08 8.06 -6.69
C PHE A 187 4.20 9.58 -6.56
N ILE A 188 3.11 10.21 -6.17
CA ILE A 188 3.12 11.61 -5.78
C ILE A 188 3.68 11.69 -4.38
N GLY A 189 4.85 12.28 -4.29
CA GLY A 189 5.60 12.51 -3.06
C GLY A 189 5.56 13.95 -2.60
N ALA A 190 6.39 14.26 -1.62
CA ALA A 190 6.53 15.61 -1.09
C ALA A 190 7.96 15.87 -0.63
N ARG A 191 8.47 17.06 -0.93
CA ARG A 191 9.77 17.59 -0.50
C ARG A 191 9.66 19.10 -0.27
N ASP A 192 10.18 19.58 0.83
CA ASP A 192 10.37 21.01 1.10
C ASP A 192 9.15 21.91 0.81
N ASN A 193 7.96 21.48 1.24
CA ASN A 193 6.65 22.09 1.02
C ASN A 193 6.11 21.99 -0.42
N GLU A 194 6.80 21.30 -1.32
CA GLU A 194 6.35 21.07 -2.69
C GLU A 194 5.90 19.63 -2.89
N TRP A 195 4.94 19.43 -3.77
CA TRP A 195 4.55 18.11 -4.26
C TRP A 195 5.50 17.67 -5.37
N THR A 196 5.85 16.40 -5.38
CA THR A 196 6.83 15.83 -6.30
C THR A 196 6.29 14.58 -6.98
N LEU A 197 6.81 14.29 -8.18
CA LEU A 197 6.80 12.94 -8.73
C LEU A 197 8.07 12.24 -8.23
N GLU A 198 7.91 11.12 -7.56
CA GLU A 198 9.02 10.26 -7.13
C GLU A 198 9.06 8.99 -7.98
N ALA A 199 10.29 8.56 -8.30
CA ALA A 199 10.54 7.28 -8.95
C ALA A 199 11.58 6.48 -8.18
N LEU A 200 11.24 5.25 -7.78
CA LEU A 200 12.17 4.32 -7.15
C LEU A 200 12.36 3.08 -8.01
N ASP A 201 13.58 2.56 -8.04
CA ASP A 201 13.84 1.22 -8.58
C ASP A 201 13.01 0.17 -7.81
N TRP A 202 12.16 -0.55 -8.52
CA TRP A 202 11.25 -1.53 -7.91
C TRP A 202 11.98 -2.67 -7.21
N SER A 203 13.15 -3.06 -7.74
CA SER A 203 13.92 -4.18 -7.21
C SER A 203 14.73 -3.81 -5.97
N LYS A 204 15.24 -2.56 -5.89
CA LYS A 204 16.19 -2.10 -4.87
C LYS A 204 15.62 -1.07 -3.88
N GLY A 205 14.52 -0.41 -4.22
CA GLY A 205 13.94 0.68 -3.41
C GLY A 205 14.76 1.97 -3.41
N GLN A 206 15.76 2.09 -4.28
CA GLN A 206 16.59 3.28 -4.38
C GLN A 206 15.88 4.35 -5.20
N SER A 207 15.96 5.62 -4.76
CA SER A 207 15.46 6.76 -5.53
C SER A 207 16.27 6.92 -6.81
N THR A 208 15.59 6.88 -7.94
CA THR A 208 16.20 7.05 -9.26
C THR A 208 16.17 8.52 -9.68
N PHE A 209 15.00 9.15 -9.55
CA PHE A 209 14.82 10.58 -9.79
C PHE A 209 13.58 11.09 -9.05
N HIS A 210 13.45 12.40 -8.99
CA HIS A 210 12.23 13.08 -8.61
C HIS A 210 12.11 14.38 -9.41
N TYR A 211 10.87 14.83 -9.60
CA TYR A 211 10.57 16.15 -10.20
C TYR A 211 9.66 16.92 -9.26
N ILE A 212 9.95 18.20 -9.06
CA ILE A 212 9.05 19.11 -8.36
C ILE A 212 7.89 19.44 -9.29
N ILE A 213 6.67 19.15 -8.83
CA ILE A 213 5.44 19.46 -9.57
C ILE A 213 4.93 20.83 -9.17
N GLY A 214 5.01 21.16 -7.87
CA GLY A 214 4.65 22.48 -7.34
C GLY A 214 3.89 22.44 -6.01
N ASP A 215 3.13 23.49 -5.80
CA ASP A 215 2.43 23.80 -4.53
C ASP A 215 1.21 22.90 -4.22
N GLN A 216 0.43 23.29 -3.23
CA GLN A 216 -0.72 22.54 -2.71
C GLN A 216 -1.81 22.21 -3.76
N LYS A 217 -1.89 22.94 -4.88
CA LYS A 217 -2.87 22.63 -5.94
C LYS A 217 -2.58 21.29 -6.63
N TYR A 218 -1.36 20.79 -6.53
CA TYR A 218 -0.93 19.51 -7.10
C TYR A 218 -1.04 18.32 -6.12
N ASN A 219 -1.63 18.55 -4.96
CA ASN A 219 -1.93 17.51 -4.00
C ASN A 219 -2.88 16.46 -4.61
N SER A 220 -2.46 15.21 -4.65
CA SER A 220 -3.22 14.11 -5.24
C SER A 220 -4.44 13.67 -4.43
N LEU A 221 -4.49 13.97 -3.17
CA LEU A 221 -5.57 13.60 -2.21
C LEU A 221 -6.15 12.21 -2.46
N TYR A 222 -5.32 11.19 -2.30
CA TYR A 222 -5.66 9.77 -2.50
C TYR A 222 -5.97 9.35 -3.96
N SER A 223 -5.73 10.22 -4.93
CA SER A 223 -5.80 9.83 -6.33
C SER A 223 -4.67 8.87 -6.70
N GLY A 224 -4.98 7.90 -7.54
CA GLY A 224 -3.97 7.05 -8.16
C GLY A 224 -3.29 7.75 -9.34
N ILE A 225 -2.07 7.34 -9.61
CA ILE A 225 -1.35 7.68 -10.84
C ILE A 225 -1.77 6.69 -11.92
N ASN A 226 -1.86 7.17 -13.16
CA ASN A 226 -1.95 6.35 -14.36
C ASN A 226 -0.84 6.77 -15.32
N ILE A 227 -0.29 5.80 -16.04
CA ILE A 227 0.72 6.01 -17.06
C ILE A 227 0.17 5.46 -18.37
N ASP A 228 0.18 6.27 -19.43
CA ASP A 228 -0.25 5.83 -20.74
C ASP A 228 0.89 5.21 -21.56
N ASP A 229 0.54 4.73 -22.78
CA ASP A 229 1.48 4.07 -23.67
C ASP A 229 2.61 4.99 -24.18
N GLU A 230 2.44 6.31 -24.05
CA GLU A 230 3.45 7.32 -24.40
C GLU A 230 4.32 7.73 -23.19
N GLY A 231 4.10 7.10 -22.02
CA GLY A 231 4.83 7.40 -20.79
C GLY A 231 4.38 8.65 -20.05
N ARG A 232 3.26 9.27 -20.46
CA ARG A 232 2.71 10.44 -19.78
C ARG A 232 2.02 10.00 -18.49
N ILE A 233 2.24 10.76 -17.43
CA ILE A 233 1.70 10.48 -16.10
C ILE A 233 0.48 11.36 -15.85
N PHE A 234 -0.60 10.76 -15.40
CA PHE A 234 -1.85 11.42 -15.08
C PHE A 234 -2.28 11.14 -13.66
N TYR A 235 -2.83 12.13 -12.98
CA TYR A 235 -3.48 11.94 -11.69
C TYR A 235 -4.49 13.05 -11.39
N GLY A 236 -5.48 12.73 -10.55
CA GLY A 236 -6.40 13.73 -10.01
C GLY A 236 -5.73 14.58 -8.94
N THR A 237 -6.07 15.85 -8.86
CA THR A 237 -5.66 16.77 -7.80
C THR A 237 -6.88 17.33 -7.08
N LEU A 238 -6.67 18.00 -5.94
CA LEU A 238 -7.77 18.70 -5.23
C LEU A 238 -8.54 19.68 -6.13
N TRP A 239 -7.87 20.26 -7.13
CA TRP A 239 -8.40 21.36 -7.96
C TRP A 239 -8.63 20.96 -9.42
N GLY A 240 -8.43 19.70 -9.76
CA GLY A 240 -8.64 19.24 -11.10
C GLY A 240 -7.81 18.02 -11.47
N PHE A 241 -7.11 18.10 -12.59
CA PHE A 241 -6.38 17.00 -13.18
C PHE A 241 -5.01 17.46 -13.62
N ALA A 242 -3.97 16.72 -13.31
CA ALA A 242 -2.60 16.98 -13.73
C ALA A 242 -2.15 15.95 -14.77
N ARG A 243 -1.43 16.42 -15.76
CA ARG A 243 -0.68 15.62 -16.73
C ARG A 243 0.76 16.04 -16.72
N LEU A 244 1.65 15.11 -16.48
CA LEU A 244 3.09 15.31 -16.59
C LEU A 244 3.55 14.69 -17.92
N ASN A 245 4.24 15.48 -18.72
CA ASN A 245 4.81 15.01 -19.97
C ASN A 245 6.24 14.55 -19.73
N SER A 246 6.66 13.53 -20.45
CA SER A 246 8.06 13.08 -20.50
C SER A 246 8.95 14.11 -21.19
#